data_4f0cd3f75f19a3f2ab14519cfff8b862
#
_entry.id   4f0cd3f75f19a3f2ab14519cfff8b862
#
_cell.length_a   1.000
_cell.length_b   1.000
_cell.length_c   1.000
_cell.angle_alpha   90.00
_cell.angle_beta   90.00
_cell.angle_gamma   90.00
#
_symmetry.space_group_name_H-M   'P 1'
#
loop_
_entity.id
_entity.type
_entity.pdbx_description
1 polymer ?
#
loop_
_entity_poly.entity_id
_entity_poly.type
_entity_poly.pdbx_seq_one_letter_code
_entity_poly.pdbx_strand_id
1 'polypeptide(L)'
;MDEGGNAMFASLFAKTQAQPQRNYSRLVIISDFHYPCKNLVPPKDRLMRMAAKERVLQEMNDWRDLDLAVFTGDMVQRNGDAAEYRLVRLVVNGLKKRKAFIAGNHELLYTGHHGELRPGSCTERIIHFARYTQTFGPLYYAGEQGGYLLVFLSPDTVTGGAAVELSHQQLAWLDQTLAAHRQQPTIIFCHAPLEQTAVSSRPGISLPSPRNSVQPAADIRTILARHHQVRLWVSGHTHTMPSDATFMDDANYYEGRVLNVYNSDWDEDTIYTNSLYLYEDHILVRTYDHSQGTWIPAFDRTVVLPEWCCLTA
;
A
#
# COMPACT_ATOMS: atom_id res chain seq x y z
N MET A 1 24.33 -11.13 -6.20
CA MET A 1 23.59 -12.40 -6.23
C MET A 1 23.35 -12.76 -4.78
N ASP A 2 22.17 -12.46 -4.28
CA ASP A 2 21.83 -12.71 -2.87
C ASP A 2 20.68 -13.74 -2.83
N GLU A 3 21.09 -15.01 -2.74
CA GLU A 3 20.14 -16.14 -2.59
C GLU A 3 19.45 -16.15 -1.21
N GLY A 4 19.96 -15.41 -0.22
CA GLY A 4 19.41 -15.34 1.13
C GLY A 4 18.14 -14.50 1.25
N GLY A 5 17.97 -13.47 0.43
CA GLY A 5 16.78 -12.61 0.42
C GLY A 5 15.52 -13.35 -0.06
N ASN A 6 15.66 -14.20 -1.06
CA ASN A 6 14.52 -14.94 -1.65
C ASN A 6 13.90 -15.99 -0.69
N ALA A 7 14.71 -16.62 0.17
CA ALA A 7 14.22 -17.66 1.08
C ALA A 7 13.37 -17.09 2.25
N MET A 8 13.70 -15.91 2.75
CA MET A 8 12.96 -15.26 3.83
C MET A 8 11.56 -14.79 3.36
N PHE A 9 11.46 -14.32 2.11
CA PHE A 9 10.19 -13.87 1.52
C PHE A 9 9.32 -15.01 1.00
N ALA A 10 9.92 -16.12 0.53
CA ALA A 10 9.17 -17.36 0.24
C ALA A 10 8.41 -17.87 1.47
N SER A 11 8.94 -17.66 2.70
CA SER A 11 8.26 -18.04 3.94
C SER A 11 7.07 -17.12 4.26
N LEU A 12 7.04 -15.87 3.80
CA LEU A 12 5.94 -14.94 4.02
C LEU A 12 4.64 -15.43 3.37
N PHE A 13 4.76 -16.12 2.23
CA PHE A 13 3.64 -16.66 1.46
C PHE A 13 3.54 -18.19 1.56
N ALA A 14 4.36 -18.84 2.41
CA ALA A 14 4.26 -20.27 2.66
C ALA A 14 2.87 -20.63 3.21
N LYS A 15 2.27 -21.71 2.69
CA LYS A 15 0.95 -22.20 3.13
C LYS A 15 0.99 -22.48 4.64
N THR A 16 0.29 -21.66 5.42
CA THR A 16 0.02 -21.92 6.84
C THR A 16 -0.99 -23.08 6.98
N GLN A 17 -0.92 -23.79 8.12
CA GLN A 17 -1.79 -24.92 8.47
C GLN A 17 -3.28 -24.61 8.19
N ALA A 18 -4.02 -25.66 7.81
CA ALA A 18 -5.43 -25.63 7.43
C ALA A 18 -6.27 -24.75 8.37
N GLN A 19 -6.63 -23.58 7.89
CA GLN A 19 -7.70 -22.76 8.48
C GLN A 19 -9.07 -23.37 8.11
N PRO A 20 -10.15 -23.05 8.87
CA PRO A 20 -11.49 -23.48 8.48
C PRO A 20 -11.74 -23.06 7.03
N GLN A 21 -12.37 -23.96 6.27
CA GLN A 21 -12.56 -23.85 4.83
C GLN A 21 -13.38 -22.58 4.48
N ARG A 22 -12.67 -21.47 4.29
CA ARG A 22 -13.23 -20.20 3.81
C ARG A 22 -13.07 -20.15 2.29
N ASN A 23 -14.07 -19.62 1.60
CA ASN A 23 -14.02 -19.41 0.15
C ASN A 23 -13.36 -18.08 -0.24
N TYR A 24 -12.64 -17.41 0.68
CA TYR A 24 -11.90 -16.19 0.44
C TYR A 24 -10.61 -16.12 1.26
N SER A 25 -9.69 -15.28 0.83
CA SER A 25 -8.58 -14.76 1.63
C SER A 25 -8.81 -13.28 1.92
N ARG A 26 -8.48 -12.84 3.15
CA ARG A 26 -8.67 -11.43 3.56
C ARG A 26 -7.35 -10.73 3.79
N LEU A 27 -7.15 -9.61 3.09
CA LEU A 27 -6.05 -8.67 3.33
C LEU A 27 -6.59 -7.40 3.97
N VAL A 28 -5.84 -6.77 4.86
CA VAL A 28 -6.15 -5.44 5.41
C VAL A 28 -5.05 -4.47 5.03
N ILE A 29 -5.44 -3.27 4.61
CA ILE A 29 -4.54 -2.23 4.16
C ILE A 29 -4.32 -1.22 5.28
N ILE A 30 -3.06 -0.97 5.59
CA ILE A 30 -2.60 0.01 6.57
C ILE A 30 -1.72 1.01 5.81
N SER A 31 -2.23 2.21 5.58
CA SER A 31 -1.54 3.24 4.80
C SER A 31 -1.25 4.46 5.67
N ASP A 32 -0.19 5.19 5.34
CA ASP A 32 0.10 6.50 5.92
C ASP A 32 0.00 6.46 7.46
N PHE A 33 0.69 5.48 8.04
CA PHE A 33 0.65 5.19 9.47
C PHE A 33 1.32 6.28 10.31
N HIS A 34 2.37 6.92 9.80
CA HIS A 34 3.10 8.05 10.39
C HIS A 34 3.30 7.93 11.91
N TYR A 35 3.83 6.81 12.37
CA TYR A 35 3.96 6.57 13.81
C TYR A 35 5.16 7.31 14.43
N PRO A 36 4.99 7.97 15.59
CA PRO A 36 3.81 8.00 16.45
C PRO A 36 2.65 8.88 15.93
N CYS A 37 2.93 10.01 15.31
CA CYS A 37 1.99 10.89 14.61
C CYS A 37 2.76 11.98 13.87
N LYS A 38 2.14 12.59 12.86
CA LYS A 38 2.71 13.73 12.12
C LYS A 38 2.99 14.93 13.06
N ASN A 39 3.99 15.74 12.72
CA ASN A 39 4.31 16.94 13.47
C ASN A 39 3.17 17.99 13.43
N LEU A 40 2.30 17.92 12.44
CA LEU A 40 1.13 18.80 12.31
C LEU A 40 0.04 18.51 13.37
N VAL A 41 0.03 17.31 13.96
CA VAL A 41 -0.89 16.96 15.05
C VAL A 41 -0.57 17.84 16.27
N PRO A 42 -1.56 18.56 16.82
CA PRO A 42 -1.35 19.38 18.00
C PRO A 42 -0.76 18.58 19.17
N PRO A 43 0.20 19.11 19.93
CA PRO A 43 0.85 18.36 21.02
C PRO A 43 -0.11 17.70 22.02
N LYS A 44 -1.23 18.36 22.30
CA LYS A 44 -2.27 17.84 23.22
C LYS A 44 -2.96 16.57 22.70
N ASP A 45 -3.00 16.37 21.37
CA ASP A 45 -3.73 15.28 20.73
C ASP A 45 -2.80 14.10 20.39
N ARG A 46 -1.47 14.27 20.42
CA ARG A 46 -0.48 13.27 19.99
C ARG A 46 -0.58 11.94 20.72
N LEU A 47 -0.71 11.98 22.06
CA LEU A 47 -0.84 10.74 22.83
C LEU A 47 -2.12 9.99 22.51
N MET A 48 -3.21 10.70 22.25
CA MET A 48 -4.48 10.11 21.87
C MET A 48 -4.39 9.45 20.50
N ARG A 49 -3.77 10.12 19.50
CA ARG A 49 -3.54 9.56 18.16
C ARG A 49 -2.68 8.30 18.23
N MET A 50 -1.58 8.36 18.95
CA MET A 50 -0.70 7.21 19.13
C MET A 50 -1.45 6.03 19.77
N ALA A 51 -2.18 6.25 20.85
CA ALA A 51 -2.96 5.21 21.52
C ALA A 51 -4.08 4.64 20.62
N ALA A 52 -4.69 5.47 19.77
CA ALA A 52 -5.70 5.01 18.80
C ALA A 52 -5.07 4.05 17.78
N LYS A 53 -3.90 4.40 17.23
CA LYS A 53 -3.16 3.54 16.28
C LYS A 53 -2.79 2.18 16.90
N GLU A 54 -2.25 2.19 18.10
CA GLU A 54 -1.88 0.98 18.84
C GLU A 54 -3.11 0.10 19.13
N ARG A 55 -4.22 0.70 19.53
CA ARG A 55 -5.49 -0.01 19.77
C ARG A 55 -6.00 -0.68 18.51
N VAL A 56 -5.95 0.00 17.34
CA VAL A 56 -6.39 -0.58 16.07
C VAL A 56 -5.50 -1.77 15.67
N LEU A 57 -4.19 -1.69 15.83
CA LEU A 57 -3.32 -2.85 15.59
C LEU A 57 -3.63 -4.01 16.53
N GLN A 58 -3.98 -3.71 17.79
CA GLN A 58 -4.36 -4.74 18.76
C GLN A 58 -5.71 -5.37 18.40
N GLU A 59 -6.70 -4.57 18.01
CA GLU A 59 -8.00 -5.04 17.50
C GLU A 59 -7.84 -6.03 16.33
N MET A 60 -6.94 -5.72 15.38
CA MET A 60 -6.66 -6.60 14.24
C MET A 60 -6.09 -7.97 14.65
N ASN A 61 -5.46 -8.09 15.81
CA ASN A 61 -5.00 -9.40 16.31
C ASN A 61 -6.16 -10.36 16.55
N ASP A 62 -7.34 -9.84 16.92
CA ASP A 62 -8.53 -10.63 17.20
C ASP A 62 -9.30 -11.00 15.92
N TRP A 63 -8.98 -10.42 14.78
CA TRP A 63 -9.60 -10.75 13.50
C TRP A 63 -9.13 -12.11 12.98
N ARG A 64 -9.92 -13.14 13.25
CA ARG A 64 -9.54 -14.54 12.95
C ARG A 64 -9.36 -14.82 11.47
N ASP A 65 -10.05 -14.07 10.61
CA ASP A 65 -10.05 -14.21 9.16
C ASP A 65 -9.02 -13.31 8.45
N LEU A 66 -8.21 -12.54 9.18
CA LEU A 66 -7.14 -11.73 8.63
C LEU A 66 -5.93 -12.60 8.28
N ASP A 67 -5.67 -12.75 6.98
CA ASP A 67 -4.56 -13.55 6.45
C ASP A 67 -3.27 -12.75 6.29
N LEU A 68 -3.38 -11.46 5.87
CA LEU A 68 -2.23 -10.61 5.62
C LEU A 68 -2.57 -9.14 5.90
N ALA A 69 -1.75 -8.46 6.68
CA ALA A 69 -1.77 -7.01 6.83
C ALA A 69 -0.74 -6.39 5.88
N VAL A 70 -1.16 -5.47 5.02
CA VAL A 70 -0.30 -4.81 4.04
C VAL A 70 -0.09 -3.36 4.44
N PHE A 71 1.16 -3.02 4.76
CA PHE A 71 1.56 -1.64 5.04
C PHE A 71 1.99 -0.99 3.72
N THR A 72 1.25 0.02 3.29
CA THR A 72 1.42 0.64 1.97
C THR A 72 2.25 1.93 1.99
N GLY A 73 3.20 2.03 2.91
CA GLY A 73 4.15 3.13 2.98
C GLY A 73 3.77 4.23 3.96
N ASP A 74 4.69 5.17 4.13
CA ASP A 74 4.63 6.28 5.08
C ASP A 74 4.31 5.78 6.51
N MET A 75 5.05 4.75 6.92
CA MET A 75 4.97 4.18 8.27
C MET A 75 5.69 5.05 9.29
N VAL A 76 6.83 5.64 8.88
CA VAL A 76 7.63 6.51 9.75
C VAL A 76 6.98 7.88 9.91
N GLN A 77 7.32 8.55 10.99
CA GLN A 77 6.71 9.83 11.33
C GLN A 77 6.94 10.89 10.25
N ARG A 78 8.19 10.99 9.73
CA ARG A 78 8.57 12.16 8.96
C ARG A 78 9.67 11.96 7.91
N ASN A 79 10.87 11.56 8.33
CA ASN A 79 12.07 11.56 7.49
C ASN A 79 12.87 10.25 7.54
N GLY A 80 12.28 9.20 8.08
CA GLY A 80 12.88 7.89 8.07
C GLY A 80 14.24 7.81 8.79
N ASP A 81 14.43 8.55 9.88
CA ASP A 81 15.63 8.42 10.68
C ASP A 81 15.63 7.10 11.51
N ALA A 82 16.77 6.77 12.10
CA ALA A 82 16.92 5.52 12.83
C ALA A 82 16.03 5.43 14.09
N ALA A 83 15.64 6.56 14.69
CA ALA A 83 14.75 6.58 15.84
C ALA A 83 13.30 6.30 15.42
N GLU A 84 12.84 6.91 14.33
CA GLU A 84 11.53 6.67 13.76
C GLU A 84 11.36 5.19 13.37
N TYR A 85 12.35 4.59 12.67
CA TYR A 85 12.31 3.17 12.33
C TYR A 85 12.25 2.25 13.55
N ARG A 86 12.98 2.58 14.64
CA ARG A 86 12.92 1.78 15.88
C ARG A 86 11.52 1.82 16.50
N LEU A 87 10.89 3.00 16.53
CA LEU A 87 9.53 3.16 17.07
C LEU A 87 8.49 2.41 16.24
N VAL A 88 8.53 2.58 14.91
CA VAL A 88 7.62 1.87 13.99
C VAL A 88 7.78 0.36 14.15
N ARG A 89 9.02 -0.15 14.13
CA ARG A 89 9.29 -1.58 14.30
C ARG A 89 8.73 -2.12 15.62
N LEU A 90 8.87 -1.36 16.72
CA LEU A 90 8.35 -1.76 18.02
C LEU A 90 6.83 -1.94 17.98
N VAL A 91 6.10 -0.93 17.48
CA VAL A 91 4.63 -0.97 17.48
C VAL A 91 4.08 -1.99 16.47
N VAL A 92 4.66 -2.06 15.26
CA VAL A 92 4.23 -3.01 14.22
C VAL A 92 4.46 -4.47 14.63
N ASN A 93 5.47 -4.75 15.47
CA ASN A 93 5.67 -6.08 16.06
C ASN A 93 4.55 -6.47 17.05
N GLY A 94 3.77 -5.52 17.54
CA GLY A 94 2.55 -5.76 18.33
C GLY A 94 1.44 -6.45 17.51
N LEU A 95 1.39 -6.20 16.22
CA LEU A 95 0.49 -6.92 15.30
C LEU A 95 1.06 -8.34 15.03
N LYS A 96 0.34 -9.37 15.48
CA LYS A 96 0.78 -10.78 15.41
C LYS A 96 0.40 -11.48 14.10
N LYS A 97 -0.25 -10.76 13.20
CA LYS A 97 -0.61 -11.26 11.86
C LYS A 97 0.59 -11.24 10.91
N ARG A 98 0.50 -11.98 9.81
CA ARG A 98 1.46 -11.87 8.70
C ARG A 98 1.43 -10.45 8.15
N LYS A 99 2.58 -9.92 7.79
CA LYS A 99 2.73 -8.54 7.32
C LYS A 99 3.52 -8.47 6.03
N ALA A 100 3.08 -7.62 5.11
CA ALA A 100 3.84 -7.21 3.94
C ALA A 100 4.05 -5.69 3.99
N PHE A 101 5.15 -5.21 3.42
CA PHE A 101 5.54 -3.81 3.51
C PHE A 101 5.96 -3.28 2.15
N ILE A 102 5.54 -2.06 1.84
CA ILE A 102 6.19 -1.21 0.84
C ILE A 102 6.60 0.10 1.50
N ALA A 103 7.57 0.79 0.93
CA ALA A 103 7.98 2.10 1.39
C ALA A 103 7.14 3.20 0.72
N GLY A 104 6.91 4.29 1.44
CA GLY A 104 6.44 5.55 0.90
C GLY A 104 7.57 6.58 0.75
N ASN A 105 7.20 7.82 0.53
CA ASN A 105 8.16 8.90 0.36
C ASN A 105 8.82 9.33 1.68
N HIS A 106 8.14 9.16 2.81
CA HIS A 106 8.71 9.46 4.12
C HIS A 106 9.80 8.48 4.55
N GLU A 107 9.77 7.25 4.08
CA GLU A 107 10.85 6.29 4.29
C GLU A 107 12.08 6.59 3.45
N LEU A 108 11.93 7.11 2.22
CA LEU A 108 13.00 7.04 1.22
C LEU A 108 13.42 8.39 0.64
N LEU A 109 12.47 9.32 0.46
CA LEU A 109 12.73 10.57 -0.24
C LEU A 109 13.20 11.69 0.70
N TYR A 110 12.56 11.83 1.85
CA TYR A 110 12.75 12.99 2.70
C TYR A 110 13.86 12.78 3.74
N THR A 111 14.59 13.87 3.98
CA THR A 111 15.54 14.01 5.08
C THR A 111 15.37 15.38 5.73
N GLY A 112 15.94 15.58 6.90
CA GLY A 112 15.92 16.89 7.56
C GLY A 112 16.41 16.84 9.00
N HIS A 113 16.84 18.00 9.45
CA HIS A 113 17.24 18.25 10.84
C HIS A 113 16.46 19.44 11.37
N HIS A 114 16.24 19.52 12.69
CA HIS A 114 15.63 20.68 13.37
C HIS A 114 14.29 21.18 12.81
N GLY A 115 13.46 20.27 12.30
CA GLY A 115 12.12 20.65 11.84
C GLY A 115 11.99 20.88 10.34
N GLU A 116 13.07 20.98 9.59
CA GLU A 116 13.01 21.04 8.12
C GLU A 116 12.77 19.65 7.50
N LEU A 117 12.01 19.63 6.43
CA LEU A 117 11.80 18.46 5.59
C LEU A 117 12.17 18.84 4.15
N ARG A 118 13.15 18.16 3.59
CA ARG A 118 13.60 18.37 2.22
C ARG A 118 13.85 17.05 1.53
N PRO A 119 13.83 16.99 0.20
CA PRO A 119 14.32 15.82 -0.52
C PRO A 119 15.80 15.54 -0.17
N GLY A 120 16.09 14.27 0.07
CA GLY A 120 17.45 13.82 0.36
C GLY A 120 18.35 13.89 -0.89
N SER A 121 19.64 14.13 -0.69
CA SER A 121 20.68 13.91 -1.70
C SER A 121 20.74 12.42 -2.07
N CYS A 122 21.41 12.09 -3.18
CA CYS A 122 21.61 10.69 -3.58
C CYS A 122 22.20 9.83 -2.46
N THR A 123 23.21 10.35 -1.74
CA THR A 123 23.85 9.63 -0.62
C THR A 123 22.88 9.40 0.53
N GLU A 124 22.07 10.40 0.90
CA GLU A 124 21.06 10.27 1.95
C GLU A 124 19.99 9.26 1.57
N ARG A 125 19.52 9.27 0.32
CA ARG A 125 18.55 8.28 -0.18
C ARG A 125 19.11 6.86 -0.17
N ILE A 126 20.38 6.65 -0.53
CA ILE A 126 21.05 5.34 -0.44
C ILE A 126 21.04 4.85 1.03
N ILE A 127 21.33 5.73 1.98
CA ILE A 127 21.27 5.39 3.41
C ILE A 127 19.83 5.01 3.84
N HIS A 128 18.84 5.74 3.34
CA HIS A 128 17.43 5.44 3.59
C HIS A 128 17.02 4.09 3.00
N PHE A 129 17.43 3.78 1.76
CA PHE A 129 17.19 2.49 1.12
C PHE A 129 17.78 1.34 1.93
N ALA A 130 19.04 1.48 2.36
CA ALA A 130 19.69 0.48 3.20
C ALA A 130 18.97 0.28 4.53
N ARG A 131 18.51 1.36 5.17
CA ARG A 131 17.77 1.32 6.42
C ARG A 131 16.41 0.62 6.25
N TYR A 132 15.68 0.99 5.20
CA TYR A 132 14.41 0.36 4.89
C TYR A 132 14.59 -1.15 4.64
N THR A 133 15.50 -1.52 3.74
CA THR A 133 15.72 -2.92 3.37
C THR A 133 16.20 -3.79 4.52
N GLN A 134 17.00 -3.25 5.43
CA GLN A 134 17.41 -3.94 6.67
C GLN A 134 16.26 -4.13 7.66
N THR A 135 15.26 -3.25 7.63
CA THR A 135 14.17 -3.26 8.61
C THR A 135 12.95 -4.04 8.13
N PHE A 136 12.54 -3.85 6.87
CA PHE A 136 11.28 -4.33 6.32
C PHE A 136 11.43 -5.24 5.10
N GLY A 137 12.59 -5.30 4.49
CA GLY A 137 12.88 -6.18 3.35
C GLY A 137 13.04 -5.45 2.01
N PRO A 138 12.96 -6.15 0.88
CA PRO A 138 13.25 -5.57 -0.42
C PRO A 138 12.29 -4.46 -0.81
N LEU A 139 12.74 -3.55 -1.68
CA LEU A 139 11.94 -2.43 -2.18
C LEU A 139 10.81 -2.89 -3.10
N TYR A 140 11.00 -3.98 -3.83
CA TYR A 140 9.96 -4.57 -4.66
C TYR A 140 10.07 -6.10 -4.67
N TYR A 141 8.92 -6.75 -4.68
CA TYR A 141 8.80 -8.21 -4.66
C TYR A 141 7.37 -8.64 -5.04
N ALA A 142 7.18 -9.93 -5.23
CA ALA A 142 5.87 -10.51 -5.48
C ALA A 142 5.66 -11.77 -4.63
N GLY A 143 4.41 -12.12 -4.42
CA GLY A 143 4.01 -13.33 -3.73
C GLY A 143 2.57 -13.70 -4.06
N GLU A 144 2.09 -14.82 -3.52
CA GLU A 144 0.75 -15.32 -3.81
C GLU A 144 -0.09 -15.44 -2.54
N GLN A 145 -1.36 -15.08 -2.63
CA GLN A 145 -2.35 -15.27 -1.59
C GLN A 145 -3.71 -15.56 -2.21
N GLY A 146 -4.34 -16.68 -1.80
CA GLY A 146 -5.69 -17.01 -2.24
C GLY A 146 -5.83 -17.15 -3.78
N GLY A 147 -4.77 -17.59 -4.46
CA GLY A 147 -4.73 -17.70 -5.92
C GLY A 147 -4.38 -16.40 -6.65
N TYR A 148 -4.30 -15.28 -5.96
CA TYR A 148 -3.95 -13.98 -6.55
C TYR A 148 -2.44 -13.74 -6.50
N LEU A 149 -1.90 -13.13 -7.55
CA LEU A 149 -0.57 -12.53 -7.54
C LEU A 149 -0.65 -11.18 -6.81
N LEU A 150 0.18 -11.02 -5.79
CA LEU A 150 0.36 -9.77 -5.05
C LEU A 150 1.72 -9.18 -5.43
N VAL A 151 1.73 -7.97 -5.98
CA VAL A 151 2.94 -7.26 -6.40
C VAL A 151 3.12 -6.04 -5.50
N PHE A 152 4.31 -5.90 -4.94
CA PHE A 152 4.68 -4.85 -4.00
C PHE A 152 5.75 -3.97 -4.61
N LEU A 153 5.48 -2.66 -4.75
CA LEU A 153 6.34 -1.68 -5.41
C LEU A 153 6.65 -0.52 -4.45
N SER A 154 7.91 -0.23 -4.24
CA SER A 154 8.37 0.94 -3.49
C SER A 154 9.16 1.88 -4.39
N PRO A 155 9.22 3.21 -4.11
CA PRO A 155 10.16 4.08 -4.81
C PRO A 155 11.59 3.55 -4.68
N ASP A 156 12.37 3.59 -5.76
CA ASP A 156 13.74 3.06 -5.77
C ASP A 156 14.73 3.92 -6.57
N THR A 157 14.37 5.17 -6.87
CA THR A 157 15.25 6.11 -7.57
C THR A 157 15.98 7.02 -6.57
N VAL A 158 17.30 7.19 -6.77
CA VAL A 158 18.10 8.10 -5.94
C VAL A 158 18.20 9.51 -6.52
N THR A 159 17.88 9.70 -7.79
CA THR A 159 18.00 10.97 -8.53
C THR A 159 16.66 11.57 -8.93
N GLY A 160 15.56 10.82 -8.79
CA GLY A 160 14.24 11.26 -9.19
C GLY A 160 13.70 12.45 -8.39
N GLY A 161 12.78 13.17 -8.99
CA GLY A 161 12.14 14.35 -8.41
C GLY A 161 10.70 14.14 -7.93
N ALA A 162 10.08 13.02 -8.32
CA ALA A 162 8.75 12.68 -7.86
C ALA A 162 8.77 12.07 -6.45
N ALA A 163 7.66 12.18 -5.74
CA ALA A 163 7.53 11.61 -4.39
C ALA A 163 7.62 10.08 -4.42
N VAL A 164 7.01 9.46 -5.41
CA VAL A 164 7.06 8.01 -5.64
C VAL A 164 7.47 7.77 -7.09
N GLU A 165 8.72 7.33 -7.29
CA GLU A 165 9.29 7.12 -8.61
C GLU A 165 9.94 5.74 -8.69
N LEU A 166 9.52 4.96 -9.68
CA LEU A 166 9.98 3.60 -9.93
C LEU A 166 11.11 3.62 -10.98
N SER A 167 12.20 2.92 -10.70
CA SER A 167 13.30 2.81 -11.66
C SER A 167 12.93 1.98 -12.88
N HIS A 168 13.62 2.20 -14.00
CA HIS A 168 13.49 1.35 -15.19
C HIS A 168 13.75 -0.13 -14.88
N GLN A 169 14.65 -0.43 -13.94
CA GLN A 169 14.93 -1.80 -13.51
C GLN A 169 13.71 -2.42 -12.84
N GLN A 170 13.06 -1.70 -11.92
CA GLN A 170 11.84 -2.17 -11.26
C GLN A 170 10.69 -2.33 -12.24
N LEU A 171 10.53 -1.39 -13.20
CA LEU A 171 9.51 -1.48 -14.24
C LEU A 171 9.73 -2.67 -15.18
N ALA A 172 10.98 -2.96 -15.57
CA ALA A 172 11.31 -4.13 -16.36
C ALA A 172 11.01 -5.43 -15.60
N TRP A 173 11.33 -5.48 -14.30
CA TRP A 173 10.98 -6.59 -13.42
C TRP A 173 9.46 -6.76 -13.28
N LEU A 174 8.72 -5.66 -13.13
CA LEU A 174 7.25 -5.67 -13.06
C LEU A 174 6.66 -6.28 -14.34
N ASP A 175 7.09 -5.80 -15.52
CA ASP A 175 6.61 -6.30 -16.81
C ASP A 175 6.89 -7.80 -16.99
N GLN A 176 8.08 -8.27 -16.62
CA GLN A 176 8.46 -9.69 -16.68
C GLN A 176 7.64 -10.53 -15.68
N THR A 177 7.43 -10.03 -14.46
CA THR A 177 6.64 -10.71 -13.44
C THR A 177 5.19 -10.87 -13.90
N LEU A 178 4.58 -9.82 -14.42
CA LEU A 178 3.22 -9.85 -14.93
C LEU A 178 3.10 -10.77 -16.18
N ALA A 179 4.12 -10.76 -17.04
CA ALA A 179 4.16 -11.63 -18.21
C ALA A 179 4.22 -13.13 -17.86
N ALA A 180 4.89 -13.48 -16.75
CA ALA A 180 4.96 -14.84 -16.24
C ALA A 180 3.64 -15.33 -15.61
N HIS A 181 2.74 -14.39 -15.20
CA HIS A 181 1.51 -14.68 -14.46
C HIS A 181 0.25 -14.19 -15.20
N ARG A 182 0.20 -14.33 -16.52
CA ARG A 182 -0.85 -13.73 -17.37
C ARG A 182 -2.27 -14.14 -17.08
N GLN A 183 -2.47 -15.31 -16.50
CA GLN A 183 -3.80 -15.84 -16.18
C GLN A 183 -4.18 -15.67 -14.70
N GLN A 184 -3.27 -15.12 -13.89
CA GLN A 184 -3.47 -14.98 -12.46
C GLN A 184 -3.97 -13.58 -12.12
N PRO A 185 -5.14 -13.42 -11.47
CA PRO A 185 -5.63 -12.10 -11.06
C PRO A 185 -4.60 -11.43 -10.17
N THR A 186 -4.29 -10.16 -10.46
CA THR A 186 -3.17 -9.46 -9.87
C THR A 186 -3.60 -8.19 -9.15
N ILE A 187 -3.05 -7.98 -7.97
CA ILE A 187 -3.17 -6.77 -7.15
C ILE A 187 -1.79 -6.14 -7.01
N ILE A 188 -1.67 -4.86 -7.35
CA ILE A 188 -0.44 -4.09 -7.18
C ILE A 188 -0.60 -3.16 -5.98
N PHE A 189 0.36 -3.19 -5.08
CA PHE A 189 0.50 -2.26 -3.96
C PHE A 189 1.63 -1.30 -4.27
N CYS A 190 1.32 0.00 -4.30
CA CYS A 190 2.27 1.08 -4.50
C CYS A 190 1.81 2.28 -3.67
N HIS A 191 2.73 2.98 -3.02
CA HIS A 191 2.35 4.06 -2.10
C HIS A 191 1.55 5.15 -2.79
N ALA A 192 1.95 5.61 -4.00
CA ALA A 192 1.19 6.61 -4.73
C ALA A 192 0.14 6.02 -5.68
N PRO A 193 -0.98 6.73 -5.90
CA PRO A 193 -2.02 6.32 -6.83
C PRO A 193 -1.57 6.47 -8.29
N LEU A 194 -2.32 5.84 -9.19
CA LEU A 194 -2.22 6.05 -10.63
C LEU A 194 -2.68 7.45 -11.01
N GLU A 195 -2.12 8.02 -12.08
CA GLU A 195 -2.59 9.28 -12.62
C GLU A 195 -4.06 9.21 -13.06
N GLN A 196 -4.76 10.35 -13.09
CA GLN A 196 -6.13 10.46 -13.59
C GLN A 196 -7.18 9.61 -12.83
N THR A 197 -6.88 9.17 -11.62
CA THR A 197 -7.81 8.35 -10.82
C THR A 197 -8.50 9.12 -9.69
N ALA A 198 -8.35 10.45 -9.64
CA ALA A 198 -8.98 11.30 -8.63
C ALA A 198 -9.82 12.41 -9.26
N VAL A 199 -10.84 12.84 -8.51
CA VAL A 199 -11.75 13.90 -8.92
C VAL A 199 -11.12 15.27 -8.72
N SER A 200 -11.28 16.16 -9.71
CA SER A 200 -10.92 17.56 -9.60
C SER A 200 -12.17 18.43 -9.53
N SER A 201 -12.20 19.35 -8.57
CA SER A 201 -13.21 20.41 -8.52
C SER A 201 -13.02 21.47 -9.63
N ARG A 202 -11.90 21.41 -10.36
CA ARG A 202 -11.58 22.35 -11.46
C ARG A 202 -11.64 21.63 -12.80
N PRO A 203 -12.47 22.08 -13.75
CA PRO A 203 -12.54 21.50 -15.07
C PRO A 203 -11.18 21.47 -15.79
N GLY A 204 -10.86 20.38 -16.48
CA GLY A 204 -9.63 20.23 -17.27
C GLY A 204 -8.35 19.96 -16.47
N ILE A 205 -8.45 19.80 -15.14
CA ILE A 205 -7.31 19.39 -14.32
C ILE A 205 -7.40 17.88 -14.07
N SER A 206 -6.36 17.16 -14.48
CA SER A 206 -6.19 15.75 -14.16
C SER A 206 -5.60 15.60 -12.76
N LEU A 207 -6.21 14.75 -11.94
CA LEU A 207 -5.73 14.41 -10.61
C LEU A 207 -5.61 12.88 -10.43
N PRO A 208 -4.68 12.40 -9.60
CA PRO A 208 -3.66 13.19 -8.91
C PRO A 208 -2.65 13.79 -9.88
N SER A 209 -2.05 14.90 -9.47
CA SER A 209 -0.99 15.54 -10.25
C SER A 209 0.24 14.64 -10.38
N PRO A 210 1.17 14.87 -11.35
CA PRO A 210 2.40 14.07 -11.46
C PRO A 210 3.26 14.03 -10.20
N ARG A 211 3.15 15.04 -9.33
CA ARG A 211 3.83 15.05 -8.03
C ARG A 211 3.24 14.04 -7.05
N ASN A 212 1.93 13.79 -7.14
CA ASN A 212 1.17 12.98 -6.20
C ASN A 212 0.74 11.63 -6.80
N SER A 213 1.10 11.34 -8.05
CA SER A 213 0.92 10.05 -8.70
C SER A 213 2.24 9.32 -8.84
N VAL A 214 2.18 8.01 -8.99
CA VAL A 214 3.36 7.17 -9.25
C VAL A 214 4.00 7.53 -10.60
N GLN A 215 5.33 7.63 -10.62
CA GLN A 215 6.10 7.98 -11.82
C GLN A 215 7.10 6.85 -12.20
N PRO A 216 7.46 6.73 -13.49
CA PRO A 216 6.96 7.45 -14.67
C PRO A 216 5.59 6.90 -15.15
N ALA A 217 4.60 7.77 -15.20
CA ALA A 217 3.21 7.38 -15.49
C ALA A 217 3.03 6.76 -16.89
N ALA A 218 3.76 7.26 -17.91
CA ALA A 218 3.67 6.73 -19.27
C ALA A 218 4.14 5.28 -19.40
N ASP A 219 5.22 4.91 -18.71
CA ASP A 219 5.75 3.55 -18.74
C ASP A 219 4.81 2.60 -17.99
N ILE A 220 4.28 3.03 -16.84
CA ILE A 220 3.30 2.29 -16.05
C ILE A 220 2.03 2.05 -16.88
N ARG A 221 1.53 3.08 -17.59
CA ARG A 221 0.40 2.95 -18.52
C ARG A 221 0.68 1.88 -19.58
N THR A 222 1.87 1.91 -20.19
CA THR A 222 2.29 0.95 -21.21
C THR A 222 2.31 -0.48 -20.68
N ILE A 223 2.81 -0.68 -19.45
CA ILE A 223 2.82 -1.99 -18.79
C ILE A 223 1.39 -2.44 -18.50
N LEU A 224 0.58 -1.61 -17.85
CA LEU A 224 -0.80 -1.97 -17.50
C LEU A 224 -1.66 -2.27 -18.73
N ALA A 225 -1.44 -1.58 -19.86
CA ALA A 225 -2.15 -1.85 -21.12
C ALA A 225 -1.88 -3.25 -21.69
N ARG A 226 -0.73 -3.88 -21.37
CA ARG A 226 -0.36 -5.23 -21.81
C ARG A 226 -0.79 -6.33 -20.84
N HIS A 227 -1.10 -5.97 -19.59
CA HIS A 227 -1.33 -6.91 -18.50
C HIS A 227 -2.74 -6.77 -17.92
N HIS A 228 -3.72 -7.36 -18.62
CA HIS A 228 -5.14 -7.24 -18.28
C HIS A 228 -5.55 -7.99 -17.00
N GLN A 229 -4.71 -8.90 -16.49
CA GLN A 229 -4.91 -9.59 -15.21
C GLN A 229 -4.76 -8.66 -14.00
N VAL A 230 -4.15 -7.47 -14.16
CA VAL A 230 -4.10 -6.46 -13.08
C VAL A 230 -5.49 -5.88 -12.87
N ARG A 231 -6.05 -6.05 -11.68
CA ARG A 231 -7.41 -5.64 -11.32
C ARG A 231 -7.46 -4.52 -10.30
N LEU A 232 -6.53 -4.51 -9.35
CA LEU A 232 -6.43 -3.47 -8.34
C LEU A 232 -5.04 -2.82 -8.33
N TRP A 233 -5.03 -1.52 -8.07
CA TRP A 233 -3.91 -0.73 -7.62
C TRP A 233 -4.25 -0.14 -6.26
N VAL A 234 -3.52 -0.50 -5.21
CA VAL A 234 -3.80 -0.10 -3.83
C VAL A 234 -2.80 0.95 -3.40
N SER A 235 -3.28 2.13 -3.04
CA SER A 235 -2.44 3.29 -2.75
C SER A 235 -2.86 4.07 -1.49
N GLY A 236 -1.93 4.85 -0.97
CA GLY A 236 -2.11 5.88 0.06
C GLY A 236 -1.68 7.25 -0.45
N HIS A 237 -0.70 7.88 0.21
CA HIS A 237 0.00 9.12 -0.19
C HIS A 237 -0.88 10.37 -0.25
N THR A 238 -2.05 10.30 -0.84
CA THR A 238 -2.98 11.43 -0.96
C THR A 238 -3.90 11.59 0.23
N HIS A 239 -3.81 10.68 1.22
CA HIS A 239 -4.61 10.69 2.45
C HIS A 239 -6.11 10.83 2.19
N THR A 240 -6.61 10.19 1.14
CA THR A 240 -7.99 10.31 0.69
C THR A 240 -8.95 9.70 1.70
N MET A 241 -9.73 10.55 2.36
CA MET A 241 -10.69 10.13 3.38
C MET A 241 -11.97 9.57 2.75
N PRO A 242 -12.73 8.71 3.44
CA PRO A 242 -14.05 8.27 2.98
C PRO A 242 -15.05 9.40 2.71
N SER A 243 -14.85 10.58 3.31
CA SER A 243 -15.64 11.79 3.04
C SER A 243 -15.25 12.54 1.76
N ASP A 244 -14.11 12.20 1.15
CA ASP A 244 -13.65 12.87 -0.07
C ASP A 244 -14.41 12.38 -1.30
N ALA A 245 -14.73 13.28 -2.22
CA ALA A 245 -15.41 12.94 -3.46
C ALA A 245 -14.66 11.87 -4.28
N THR A 246 -13.33 11.86 -4.19
CA THR A 246 -12.48 10.86 -4.88
C THR A 246 -12.69 9.44 -4.36
N PHE A 247 -13.02 9.25 -3.07
CA PHE A 247 -12.93 7.94 -2.41
C PHE A 247 -13.74 6.83 -3.11
N MET A 248 -14.92 7.18 -3.62
CA MET A 248 -15.85 6.23 -4.26
C MET A 248 -16.21 6.61 -5.71
N ASP A 249 -15.43 7.48 -6.34
CA ASP A 249 -15.73 7.97 -7.68
C ASP A 249 -15.36 6.98 -8.78
N ASP A 250 -16.09 7.00 -9.88
CA ASP A 250 -15.81 6.19 -11.07
C ASP A 250 -14.46 6.51 -11.71
N ALA A 251 -13.91 7.71 -11.50
CA ALA A 251 -12.55 8.07 -11.90
C ALA A 251 -11.49 7.16 -11.28
N ASN A 252 -11.79 6.45 -10.18
CA ASN A 252 -10.87 5.47 -9.61
C ASN A 252 -10.57 4.29 -10.56
N TYR A 253 -11.41 4.05 -11.58
CA TYR A 253 -11.15 3.02 -12.58
C TYR A 253 -10.19 3.52 -13.67
N TYR A 254 -8.89 3.33 -13.43
CA TYR A 254 -7.85 3.66 -14.40
C TYR A 254 -8.06 2.91 -15.71
N GLU A 255 -8.14 3.66 -16.83
CA GLU A 255 -8.46 3.13 -18.16
C GLU A 255 -9.70 2.20 -18.16
N GLY A 256 -10.70 2.53 -17.30
CA GLY A 256 -11.95 1.77 -17.15
C GLY A 256 -11.79 0.34 -16.62
N ARG A 257 -10.62 -0.05 -16.10
CA ARG A 257 -10.32 -1.45 -15.79
C ARG A 257 -9.64 -1.70 -14.45
N VAL A 258 -8.61 -0.95 -14.12
CA VAL A 258 -7.85 -1.15 -12.87
C VAL A 258 -8.41 -0.23 -11.80
N LEU A 259 -9.06 -0.79 -10.78
CA LEU A 259 -9.55 0.00 -9.67
C LEU A 259 -8.39 0.48 -8.79
N ASN A 260 -8.16 1.79 -8.72
CA ASN A 260 -7.27 2.40 -7.73
C ASN A 260 -8.01 2.48 -6.39
N VAL A 261 -7.59 1.71 -5.41
CA VAL A 261 -8.14 1.72 -4.05
C VAL A 261 -7.38 2.75 -3.23
N TYR A 262 -8.04 3.85 -2.91
CA TYR A 262 -7.50 4.90 -2.06
C TYR A 262 -7.60 4.54 -0.58
N ASN A 263 -6.62 4.96 0.19
CA ASN A 263 -6.58 4.79 1.64
C ASN A 263 -6.31 6.13 2.34
N SER A 264 -6.97 6.32 3.48
CA SER A 264 -6.74 7.46 4.36
C SER A 264 -5.51 7.26 5.24
N ASP A 265 -5.04 8.35 5.84
CA ASP A 265 -4.01 8.28 6.87
C ASP A 265 -4.61 7.98 8.26
N TRP A 266 -3.72 7.69 9.21
CA TRP A 266 -4.10 7.31 10.57
C TRP A 266 -3.97 8.45 11.59
N ASP A 267 -3.68 9.67 11.15
CA ASP A 267 -3.62 10.85 12.02
C ASP A 267 -4.92 11.66 12.06
N GLU A 268 -5.97 11.13 11.44
CA GLU A 268 -7.31 11.71 11.48
C GLU A 268 -8.07 11.34 12.77
N ASP A 269 -9.22 11.99 13.02
CA ASP A 269 -10.06 11.71 14.18
C ASP A 269 -10.62 10.28 14.16
N THR A 270 -10.85 9.75 12.98
CA THR A 270 -11.31 8.39 12.75
C THR A 270 -10.31 7.65 11.88
N ILE A 271 -9.87 6.49 12.34
CA ILE A 271 -9.05 5.59 11.54
C ILE A 271 -9.96 4.69 10.73
N TYR A 272 -9.77 4.69 9.40
CA TYR A 272 -10.41 3.78 8.47
C TYR A 272 -9.40 2.82 7.89
N THR A 273 -9.82 1.59 7.62
CA THR A 273 -9.02 0.62 6.86
C THR A 273 -9.86 -0.04 5.79
N ASN A 274 -9.26 -0.26 4.62
CA ASN A 274 -9.86 -1.11 3.61
C ASN A 274 -9.42 -2.57 3.84
N SER A 275 -10.38 -3.49 3.70
CA SER A 275 -10.13 -4.92 3.59
C SER A 275 -10.42 -5.39 2.17
N LEU A 276 -9.54 -6.21 1.63
CA LEU A 276 -9.73 -6.90 0.36
C LEU A 276 -10.09 -8.34 0.65
N TYR A 277 -11.29 -8.75 0.24
CA TYR A 277 -11.73 -10.13 0.29
C TYR A 277 -11.54 -10.74 -1.10
N LEU A 278 -10.63 -11.67 -1.21
CA LEU A 278 -10.22 -12.29 -2.46
C LEU A 278 -11.00 -13.59 -2.65
N TYR A 279 -12.03 -13.55 -3.47
CA TYR A 279 -12.83 -14.70 -3.86
C TYR A 279 -12.29 -15.29 -5.18
N GLU A 280 -12.81 -16.44 -5.56
CA GLU A 280 -12.43 -17.14 -6.79
C GLU A 280 -12.78 -16.35 -8.07
N ASP A 281 -13.89 -15.62 -8.07
CA ASP A 281 -14.50 -14.93 -9.20
C ASP A 281 -14.55 -13.41 -9.06
N HIS A 282 -14.25 -12.86 -7.87
CA HIS A 282 -14.30 -11.42 -7.64
C HIS A 282 -13.43 -10.99 -6.45
N ILE A 283 -13.17 -9.69 -6.37
CA ILE A 283 -12.59 -9.03 -5.19
C ILE A 283 -13.66 -8.14 -4.59
N LEU A 284 -13.91 -8.27 -3.29
CA LEU A 284 -14.76 -7.35 -2.53
C LEU A 284 -13.86 -6.44 -1.68
N VAL A 285 -13.92 -5.14 -1.93
CA VAL A 285 -13.26 -4.10 -1.12
C VAL A 285 -14.27 -3.58 -0.11
N ARG A 286 -13.92 -3.60 1.17
CA ARG A 286 -14.78 -3.11 2.26
C ARG A 286 -14.03 -2.14 3.16
N THR A 287 -14.70 -1.07 3.59
CA THR A 287 -14.15 -0.08 4.50
C THR A 287 -14.67 -0.30 5.92
N TYR A 288 -13.75 -0.30 6.90
CA TYR A 288 -14.06 -0.43 8.33
C TYR A 288 -13.76 0.86 9.07
N ASP A 289 -14.69 1.32 9.90
CA ASP A 289 -14.55 2.44 10.82
C ASP A 289 -14.14 1.93 12.19
N HIS A 290 -12.89 2.16 12.59
CA HIS A 290 -12.36 1.73 13.88
C HIS A 290 -12.86 2.54 15.07
N SER A 291 -13.44 3.72 14.84
CA SER A 291 -14.03 4.52 15.91
C SER A 291 -15.42 3.99 16.32
N GLN A 292 -16.17 3.50 15.33
CA GLN A 292 -17.51 2.93 15.52
C GLN A 292 -17.49 1.40 15.65
N GLY A 293 -16.37 0.74 15.35
CA GLY A 293 -16.25 -0.71 15.36
C GLY A 293 -17.16 -1.39 14.31
N THR A 294 -17.34 -0.78 13.13
CA THR A 294 -18.32 -1.26 12.13
C THR A 294 -17.86 -1.12 10.69
N TRP A 295 -18.38 -1.99 9.84
CA TRP A 295 -18.26 -1.87 8.39
C TRP A 295 -19.16 -0.76 7.87
N ILE A 296 -18.74 -0.10 6.77
CA ILE A 296 -19.53 0.92 6.07
C ILE A 296 -19.96 0.36 4.71
N PRO A 297 -21.13 -0.31 4.60
CA PRO A 297 -21.54 -0.96 3.35
C PRO A 297 -21.69 -0.01 2.15
N ALA A 298 -21.91 1.28 2.40
CA ALA A 298 -21.97 2.30 1.34
C ALA A 298 -20.64 2.45 0.58
N PHE A 299 -19.53 1.96 1.14
CA PHE A 299 -18.21 1.99 0.52
C PHE A 299 -17.76 0.61 -0.01
N ASP A 300 -18.62 -0.39 0.03
CA ASP A 300 -18.31 -1.70 -0.53
C ASP A 300 -18.22 -1.62 -2.06
N ARG A 301 -17.13 -2.18 -2.63
CA ARG A 301 -16.89 -2.24 -4.08
C ARG A 301 -16.56 -3.66 -4.51
N THR A 302 -17.23 -4.15 -5.52
CA THR A 302 -16.97 -5.47 -6.09
C THR A 302 -16.30 -5.33 -7.46
N VAL A 303 -15.15 -5.97 -7.62
CA VAL A 303 -14.41 -6.07 -8.88
C VAL A 303 -14.51 -7.50 -9.38
N VAL A 304 -15.38 -7.72 -10.35
CA VAL A 304 -15.58 -9.05 -10.97
C VAL A 304 -14.35 -9.41 -11.80
N LEU A 305 -13.87 -10.65 -11.67
CA LEU A 305 -12.79 -11.17 -12.49
C LEU A 305 -13.33 -11.60 -13.86
N PRO A 306 -12.56 -11.40 -14.95
CA PRO A 306 -12.90 -11.99 -16.24
C PRO A 306 -12.82 -13.52 -16.15
N GLU A 307 -13.66 -14.23 -16.89
CA GLU A 307 -13.72 -15.71 -16.88
C GLU A 307 -12.35 -16.38 -17.07
N TRP A 308 -11.51 -15.84 -17.97
CA TRP A 308 -10.16 -16.36 -18.25
C TRP A 308 -9.15 -16.17 -17.09
N CYS A 309 -9.53 -15.36 -16.09
CA CYS A 309 -8.71 -15.00 -14.94
C CYS A 309 -9.33 -15.55 -13.62
N CYS A 310 -10.49 -16.21 -13.72
CA CYS A 310 -11.10 -16.86 -12.56
C CYS A 310 -10.24 -18.04 -12.10
N LEU A 311 -10.13 -18.17 -10.78
CA LEU A 311 -9.37 -19.27 -10.17
C LEU A 311 -10.23 -20.53 -10.32
N THR A 312 -9.84 -21.44 -11.20
CA THR A 312 -10.47 -22.75 -11.25
C THR A 312 -10.09 -23.56 -10.04
N ALA A 313 -11.09 -24.14 -9.36
CA ALA A 313 -10.93 -24.98 -8.17
C ALA A 313 -10.04 -26.21 -8.42
#